data_fcbed5bfc636f64445780248ddb43d8e
#
_entry.id   fcbed5bfc636f64445780248ddb43d8e
#
_cell.length_a   1.000
_cell.length_b   1.000
_cell.length_c   1.000
_cell.angle_alpha   90.00
_cell.angle_beta   90.00
_cell.angle_gamma   90.00
#
_symmetry.space_group_name_H-M   'P 1'
#
loop_
_entity.id
_entity.type
_entity.pdbx_description
1 polymer ?
#
loop_
_entity_poly.entity_id
_entity_poly.type
_entity_poly.pdbx_seq_one_letter_code
_entity_poly.pdbx_strand_id
1 'polypeptide(L)'
;MTKPLPSINLRNLVRQVITEQRHSYILESPRTLEEGVYDPAILKAIFTAGGPGSGKSFTADAIFGARGPKGKPYFENASFLGGGLKYINSDRFFEKELEKAGIDPGDLAKIEKEDPELWDKIQGSSPESLRSIAKGNLETLRKFLEAGRLGLMIDGTGRDFDKMAREKARAEDLGYDTFMIFVDTSLPVALERNAKRERVLPEKAVKDLWQQVQDNKDRYEALFGDNFVIVDNTKYGPPPQEVVKALNRFVQEPVQNPAGQAWMENELTKKKR
;
A
#
# COMPACT_ATOMS: atom_id res chain seq x y z
N MET A 1 23.88 24.54 -15.11
CA MET A 1 22.97 23.94 -16.11
C MET A 1 22.55 22.60 -15.57
N THR A 2 21.41 22.53 -14.89
CA THR A 2 20.83 21.30 -14.34
C THR A 2 20.11 20.59 -15.47
N LYS A 3 20.51 19.36 -15.78
CA LYS A 3 19.79 18.51 -16.74
C LYS A 3 18.36 18.28 -16.23
N PRO A 4 17.31 18.48 -17.05
CA PRO A 4 15.97 18.11 -16.67
C PRO A 4 15.92 16.59 -16.42
N LEU A 5 15.26 16.19 -15.32
CA LEU A 5 15.01 14.81 -15.01
C LEU A 5 14.23 14.15 -16.17
N PRO A 6 14.58 12.91 -16.58
CA PRO A 6 13.89 12.25 -17.68
C PRO A 6 12.43 12.02 -17.32
N SER A 7 11.53 12.46 -18.18
CA SER A 7 10.11 12.15 -18.09
C SER A 7 9.91 10.63 -18.11
N ILE A 8 9.35 10.07 -17.03
CA ILE A 8 9.01 8.65 -16.96
C ILE A 8 8.01 8.36 -18.07
N ASN A 9 8.39 7.54 -19.03
CA ASN A 9 7.50 7.11 -20.08
C ASN A 9 6.47 6.14 -19.48
N LEU A 10 5.26 6.62 -19.24
CA LEU A 10 4.17 5.88 -18.61
C LEU A 10 3.90 4.52 -19.28
N ARG A 11 4.03 4.45 -20.62
CA ARG A 11 3.90 3.19 -21.38
C ARG A 11 4.98 2.17 -21.02
N ASN A 12 6.19 2.64 -20.73
CA ASN A 12 7.28 1.74 -20.33
C ASN A 12 7.11 1.27 -18.88
N LEU A 13 6.67 2.16 -17.98
CA LEU A 13 6.36 1.79 -16.60
C LEU A 13 5.24 0.74 -16.54
N VAL A 14 4.17 0.95 -17.32
CA VAL A 14 3.06 0.00 -17.44
C VAL A 14 3.51 -1.32 -18.04
N ARG A 15 4.32 -1.30 -19.12
CA ARG A 15 4.87 -2.53 -19.70
C ARG A 15 5.79 -3.25 -18.73
N GLN A 16 6.62 -2.54 -17.98
CA GLN A 16 7.49 -3.12 -16.97
C GLN A 16 6.67 -3.77 -15.85
N VAL A 17 5.66 -3.08 -15.33
CA VAL A 17 4.73 -3.59 -14.33
C VAL A 17 4.01 -4.85 -14.84
N ILE A 18 3.51 -4.84 -16.08
CA ILE A 18 2.83 -5.99 -16.70
C ILE A 18 3.82 -7.15 -16.96
N THR A 19 5.03 -6.85 -17.38
CA THR A 19 6.06 -7.87 -17.67
C THR A 19 6.57 -8.53 -16.40
N GLU A 20 6.75 -7.77 -15.32
CA GLU A 20 7.13 -8.30 -14.00
C GLU A 20 6.01 -9.19 -13.42
N GLN A 21 4.73 -8.85 -13.64
CA GLN A 21 3.61 -9.73 -13.31
C GLN A 21 3.67 -11.06 -14.06
N ARG A 22 3.89 -11.03 -15.37
CA ARG A 22 3.97 -12.26 -16.19
C ARG A 22 5.05 -13.21 -15.68
N HIS A 23 6.20 -12.69 -15.25
CA HIS A 23 7.31 -13.53 -14.78
C HIS A 23 7.05 -14.19 -13.42
N SER A 24 6.35 -13.53 -12.49
CA SER A 24 6.07 -14.11 -11.17
C SER A 24 4.95 -15.15 -11.19
N TYR A 25 3.97 -15.00 -12.09
CA TYR A 25 2.84 -15.94 -12.21
C TYR A 25 3.11 -17.16 -13.11
N ILE A 26 4.07 -17.06 -14.02
CA ILE A 26 4.44 -18.20 -14.92
C ILE A 26 5.04 -19.37 -14.13
N LEU A 27 5.51 -19.15 -12.89
CA LEU A 27 6.21 -20.18 -12.11
C LEU A 27 5.30 -21.00 -11.17
N GLU A 28 4.04 -20.59 -10.92
CA GLU A 28 3.22 -21.29 -9.91
C GLU A 28 1.76 -21.61 -10.27
N SER A 29 1.24 -21.20 -11.43
CA SER A 29 -0.13 -21.58 -11.81
C SER A 29 -0.32 -21.58 -13.34
N PRO A 30 -0.93 -22.63 -13.93
CA PRO A 30 -1.32 -22.66 -15.34
C PRO A 30 -2.59 -21.84 -15.61
N ARG A 31 -3.00 -20.93 -14.73
CA ARG A 31 -4.11 -20.02 -14.97
C ARG A 31 -3.59 -18.82 -15.76
N THR A 32 -4.03 -18.72 -17.01
CA THR A 32 -3.90 -17.53 -17.84
C THR A 32 -4.33 -16.31 -17.03
N LEU A 33 -3.43 -15.32 -16.90
CA LEU A 33 -3.77 -14.00 -16.34
C LEU A 33 -4.85 -13.37 -17.22
N GLU A 34 -6.07 -13.42 -16.78
CA GLU A 34 -7.18 -12.69 -17.38
C GLU A 34 -7.14 -11.27 -16.81
N GLU A 35 -6.55 -10.34 -17.55
CA GLU A 35 -6.47 -8.93 -17.18
C GLU A 35 -7.85 -8.26 -17.25
N GLY A 36 -8.07 -7.24 -16.44
CA GLY A 36 -9.31 -6.46 -16.40
C GLY A 36 -10.40 -7.11 -15.57
N VAL A 37 -11.61 -7.22 -16.13
CA VAL A 37 -12.81 -7.70 -15.39
C VAL A 37 -12.67 -9.13 -14.80
N TYR A 38 -11.68 -9.87 -15.20
CA TYR A 38 -11.36 -11.21 -14.68
C TYR A 38 -10.21 -11.23 -13.66
N ASP A 39 -9.67 -10.06 -13.29
CA ASP A 39 -8.66 -9.99 -12.22
C ASP A 39 -9.27 -10.51 -10.91
N PRO A 40 -8.61 -11.43 -10.19
CA PRO A 40 -9.16 -12.04 -8.97
C PRO A 40 -9.57 -11.03 -7.89
N ALA A 41 -8.88 -9.89 -7.83
CA ALA A 41 -9.15 -8.83 -6.87
C ALA A 41 -9.84 -7.61 -7.51
N ILE A 42 -10.49 -7.78 -8.68
CA ILE A 42 -11.20 -6.67 -9.34
C ILE A 42 -12.17 -5.98 -8.36
N LEU A 43 -12.13 -4.65 -8.32
CA LEU A 43 -13.01 -3.83 -7.47
C LEU A 43 -12.91 -4.16 -5.96
N LYS A 44 -11.77 -4.67 -5.49
CA LYS A 44 -11.49 -4.84 -4.05
C LYS A 44 -10.43 -3.84 -3.61
N ALA A 45 -10.71 -3.08 -2.55
CA ALA A 45 -9.79 -2.12 -1.95
C ALA A 45 -9.58 -2.44 -0.47
N ILE A 46 -8.38 -2.86 -0.10
CA ILE A 46 -8.00 -3.14 1.28
C ILE A 46 -7.17 -1.98 1.81
N PHE A 47 -7.65 -1.38 2.89
CA PHE A 47 -6.95 -0.32 3.61
C PHE A 47 -6.17 -0.91 4.77
N THR A 48 -4.99 -0.36 5.07
CA THR A 48 -4.26 -0.72 6.30
C THR A 48 -4.12 0.49 7.21
N ALA A 49 -4.21 0.27 8.50
CA ALA A 49 -3.89 1.25 9.54
C ALA A 49 -2.98 0.62 10.59
N GLY A 50 -2.15 1.44 11.22
CA GLY A 50 -1.24 1.03 12.29
C GLY A 50 -0.09 2.00 12.44
N GLY A 51 0.32 2.28 13.67
CA GLY A 51 1.37 3.22 14.02
C GLY A 51 2.78 2.79 13.59
N PRO A 52 3.78 3.65 13.82
CA PRO A 52 5.18 3.28 13.66
C PRO A 52 5.51 2.03 14.49
N GLY A 53 6.23 1.08 13.90
CA GLY A 53 6.59 -0.18 14.60
C GLY A 53 5.46 -1.21 14.74
N SER A 54 4.23 -0.93 14.28
CA SER A 54 3.13 -1.91 14.34
C SER A 54 3.36 -3.15 13.45
N GLY A 55 4.21 -3.05 12.42
CA GLY A 55 4.50 -4.18 11.53
C GLY A 55 3.50 -4.36 10.38
N LYS A 56 2.85 -3.29 9.93
CA LYS A 56 1.92 -3.34 8.78
C LYS A 56 2.47 -4.06 7.55
N SER A 57 3.69 -3.70 7.12
CA SER A 57 4.32 -4.33 5.95
C SER A 57 4.55 -5.82 6.15
N PHE A 58 4.97 -6.22 7.37
CA PHE A 58 5.09 -7.64 7.72
C PHE A 58 3.75 -8.36 7.68
N THR A 59 2.69 -7.75 8.22
CA THR A 59 1.34 -8.32 8.22
C THR A 59 0.81 -8.45 6.79
N ALA A 60 0.98 -7.41 5.97
CA ALA A 60 0.59 -7.44 4.56
C ALA A 60 1.32 -8.56 3.79
N ASP A 61 2.63 -8.70 4.01
CA ASP A 61 3.44 -9.74 3.39
C ASP A 61 3.03 -11.15 3.88
N ALA A 62 2.75 -11.30 5.16
CA ALA A 62 2.34 -12.58 5.73
C ALA A 62 0.95 -13.05 5.24
N ILE A 63 0.03 -12.11 4.92
CA ILE A 63 -1.31 -12.42 4.46
C ILE A 63 -1.34 -12.65 2.93
N PHE A 64 -0.72 -11.75 2.18
CA PHE A 64 -0.83 -11.69 0.72
C PHE A 64 0.51 -11.92 0.01
N GLY A 65 1.60 -11.98 0.77
CA GLY A 65 2.92 -12.15 0.20
C GLY A 65 3.10 -13.55 -0.39
N ALA A 66 3.43 -13.63 -1.68
CA ALA A 66 4.04 -14.82 -2.22
C ALA A 66 5.48 -14.87 -1.75
N ARG A 67 5.91 -15.93 -1.07
CA ARG A 67 7.32 -16.13 -0.73
C ARG A 67 8.07 -16.55 -1.98
N GLY A 68 9.02 -15.73 -2.39
CA GLY A 68 9.93 -16.02 -3.47
C GLY A 68 10.85 -17.20 -3.18
N PRO A 69 11.62 -17.67 -4.19
CA PRO A 69 12.63 -18.69 -4.02
C PRO A 69 13.58 -18.32 -2.88
N LYS A 70 13.88 -19.25 -1.99
CA LYS A 70 14.71 -19.10 -0.78
C LYS A 70 14.04 -18.34 0.39
N GLY A 71 12.70 -18.23 0.44
CA GLY A 71 11.99 -17.63 1.59
C GLY A 71 12.14 -16.12 1.74
N LYS A 72 12.77 -15.44 0.76
CA LYS A 72 12.75 -13.98 0.69
C LYS A 72 11.39 -13.49 0.21
N PRO A 73 10.84 -12.42 0.79
CA PRO A 73 9.60 -11.85 0.25
C PRO A 73 9.83 -11.47 -1.23
N TYR A 74 8.87 -11.79 -2.10
CA TYR A 74 8.88 -11.31 -3.49
C TYR A 74 8.88 -9.77 -3.57
N PHE A 75 8.72 -9.10 -2.44
CA PHE A 75 8.35 -7.70 -2.32
C PHE A 75 9.47 -6.71 -2.09
N GLU A 76 10.71 -7.08 -2.10
CA GLU A 76 11.76 -6.04 -2.10
C GLU A 76 11.62 -5.08 -3.29
N ASN A 77 10.90 -5.48 -4.36
CA ASN A 77 10.72 -4.64 -5.55
C ASN A 77 9.33 -4.72 -6.24
N ALA A 78 8.36 -5.47 -5.73
CA ALA A 78 7.10 -5.66 -6.45
C ALA A 78 5.93 -4.83 -5.85
N SER A 79 5.20 -4.16 -6.73
CA SER A 79 3.95 -3.46 -6.37
C SER A 79 2.74 -4.39 -6.30
N PHE A 80 2.96 -5.71 -6.20
CA PHE A 80 1.92 -6.74 -6.28
C PHE A 80 1.94 -7.65 -5.09
N LEU A 81 0.74 -7.91 -4.55
CA LEU A 81 0.48 -8.86 -3.49
C LEU A 81 -0.23 -10.09 -4.07
N GLY A 82 -0.20 -11.22 -3.37
CA GLY A 82 -0.99 -12.38 -3.76
C GLY A 82 -2.47 -12.03 -3.91
N GLY A 83 -3.20 -12.80 -4.71
CA GLY A 83 -4.62 -12.57 -4.97
C GLY A 83 -4.92 -11.40 -5.93
N GLY A 84 -3.94 -10.83 -6.62
CA GLY A 84 -4.16 -9.78 -7.61
C GLY A 84 -4.15 -8.35 -7.06
N LEU A 85 -3.90 -8.14 -5.76
CA LEU A 85 -3.86 -6.81 -5.14
C LEU A 85 -2.61 -6.02 -5.54
N LYS A 86 -2.75 -4.73 -5.83
CA LYS A 86 -1.68 -3.79 -6.15
C LYS A 86 -1.40 -2.90 -4.95
N TYR A 87 -0.15 -2.85 -4.50
CA TYR A 87 0.24 -2.17 -3.27
C TYR A 87 0.50 -0.69 -3.49
N ILE A 88 -0.32 0.15 -2.87
CA ILE A 88 -0.24 1.61 -2.91
C ILE A 88 0.49 2.09 -1.66
N ASN A 89 1.80 2.35 -1.77
CA ASN A 89 2.65 2.78 -0.67
C ASN A 89 3.59 3.91 -1.12
N SER A 90 3.48 5.07 -0.48
CA SER A 90 4.27 6.26 -0.83
C SER A 90 5.75 6.13 -0.46
N ASP A 91 6.08 5.32 0.54
CA ASP A 91 7.46 5.23 1.03
C ASP A 91 8.35 4.50 0.01
N ARG A 92 7.82 3.48 -0.68
CA ARG A 92 8.56 2.81 -1.77
C ARG A 92 8.89 3.74 -2.95
N PHE A 93 7.96 4.62 -3.31
CA PHE A 93 8.23 5.62 -4.35
C PHE A 93 9.27 6.62 -3.87
N PHE A 94 9.23 7.00 -2.60
CA PHE A 94 10.20 7.90 -2.02
C PHE A 94 11.60 7.28 -1.94
N GLU A 95 11.72 6.03 -1.52
CA GLU A 95 12.98 5.28 -1.54
C GLU A 95 13.61 5.21 -2.93
N LYS A 96 12.79 4.96 -3.96
CA LYS A 96 13.27 5.01 -5.36
C LYS A 96 13.76 6.39 -5.79
N GLU A 97 13.13 7.47 -5.36
CA GLU A 97 13.62 8.82 -5.67
C GLU A 97 14.91 9.14 -4.90
N LEU A 98 15.06 8.68 -3.67
CA LEU A 98 16.32 8.77 -2.91
C LEU A 98 17.45 8.01 -3.63
N GLU A 99 17.19 6.76 -4.04
CA GLU A 99 18.17 5.95 -4.78
C GLU A 99 18.62 6.64 -6.07
N LYS A 100 17.69 7.19 -6.87
CA LYS A 100 18.00 7.95 -8.07
C LYS A 100 18.85 9.20 -7.79
N ALA A 101 18.66 9.82 -6.63
CA ALA A 101 19.44 10.98 -6.18
C ALA A 101 20.78 10.59 -5.54
N GLY A 102 21.05 9.29 -5.36
CA GLY A 102 22.26 8.79 -4.69
C GLY A 102 22.28 9.05 -3.19
N ILE A 103 21.10 9.15 -2.56
CA ILE A 103 20.95 9.45 -1.13
C ILE A 103 20.59 8.15 -0.38
N ASP A 104 21.41 7.80 0.61
CA ASP A 104 21.11 6.67 1.49
C ASP A 104 19.99 7.06 2.47
N PRO A 105 18.89 6.27 2.58
CA PRO A 105 17.85 6.50 3.57
C PRO A 105 18.35 6.61 5.02
N GLY A 106 19.45 5.94 5.36
CA GLY A 106 20.10 6.02 6.66
C GLY A 106 20.68 7.40 6.98
N ASP A 107 21.05 8.18 5.95
CA ASP A 107 21.61 9.53 6.13
C ASP A 107 20.54 10.60 6.36
N LEU A 108 19.26 10.31 6.15
CA LEU A 108 18.18 11.30 6.24
C LEU A 108 18.14 12.02 7.59
N ALA A 109 18.35 11.33 8.70
CA ALA A 109 18.35 11.94 10.03
C ALA A 109 19.55 12.89 10.25
N LYS A 110 20.67 12.62 9.59
CA LYS A 110 21.85 13.49 9.60
C LYS A 110 21.62 14.71 8.71
N ILE A 111 21.13 14.51 7.49
CA ILE A 111 20.81 15.59 6.55
C ILE A 111 19.79 16.56 7.15
N GLU A 112 18.75 16.06 7.82
CA GLU A 112 17.74 16.91 8.50
C GLU A 112 18.36 17.90 9.49
N LYS A 113 19.45 17.52 10.16
CA LYS A 113 20.11 18.34 11.19
C LYS A 113 21.22 19.22 10.63
N GLU A 114 21.97 18.72 9.65
CA GLU A 114 23.21 19.32 9.21
C GLU A 114 23.08 20.11 7.89
N ASP A 115 22.09 19.79 7.04
CA ASP A 115 21.88 20.42 5.74
C ASP A 115 20.39 20.73 5.47
N PRO A 116 19.85 21.83 6.04
CA PRO A 116 18.46 22.23 5.84
C PRO A 116 18.07 22.47 4.38
N GLU A 117 19.01 22.92 3.53
CA GLU A 117 18.74 23.15 2.11
C GLU A 117 18.54 21.82 1.37
N LEU A 118 19.40 20.84 1.63
CA LEU A 118 19.25 19.50 1.06
C LEU A 118 17.99 18.82 1.63
N TRP A 119 17.71 19.01 2.93
CA TRP A 119 16.49 18.48 3.55
C TRP A 119 15.22 19.02 2.87
N ASP A 120 15.17 20.32 2.56
CA ASP A 120 14.03 20.91 1.85
C ASP A 120 13.88 20.34 0.43
N LYS A 121 14.98 20.10 -0.28
CA LYS A 121 14.97 19.42 -1.58
C LYS A 121 14.47 17.96 -1.48
N ILE A 122 14.67 17.30 -0.35
CA ILE A 122 14.23 15.92 -0.12
C ILE A 122 12.78 15.87 0.36
N GLN A 123 12.45 16.62 1.42
CA GLN A 123 11.19 16.51 2.16
C GLN A 123 10.27 17.73 2.04
N GLY A 124 10.73 18.79 1.40
CA GLY A 124 9.99 20.04 1.28
C GLY A 124 8.69 19.92 0.52
N SER A 125 7.92 21.00 0.53
CA SER A 125 6.63 21.08 -0.16
C SER A 125 6.73 21.52 -1.62
N SER A 126 7.94 21.90 -2.07
CA SER A 126 8.18 22.23 -3.49
C SER A 126 7.80 21.06 -4.40
N PRO A 127 7.19 21.31 -5.58
CA PRO A 127 6.91 20.27 -6.58
C PRO A 127 8.17 19.49 -7.01
N GLU A 128 9.36 20.11 -6.93
CA GLU A 128 10.63 19.48 -7.27
C GLU A 128 11.25 18.68 -6.14
N SER A 129 10.69 18.70 -4.93
CA SER A 129 11.21 17.89 -3.84
C SER A 129 11.00 16.40 -4.12
N LEU A 130 11.94 15.56 -3.68
CA LEU A 130 11.86 14.10 -3.90
C LEU A 130 10.58 13.51 -3.32
N ARG A 131 10.11 14.02 -2.18
CA ARG A 131 8.86 13.60 -1.55
C ARG A 131 7.63 13.97 -2.40
N SER A 132 7.62 15.16 -3.00
CA SER A 132 6.52 15.60 -3.87
C SER A 132 6.50 14.81 -5.19
N ILE A 133 7.66 14.59 -5.80
CA ILE A 133 7.79 13.73 -6.99
C ILE A 133 7.30 12.32 -6.69
N ALA A 134 7.71 11.73 -5.59
CA ALA A 134 7.27 10.40 -5.17
C ALA A 134 5.74 10.30 -5.00
N LYS A 135 5.12 11.31 -4.37
CA LYS A 135 3.66 11.38 -4.24
C LYS A 135 2.97 11.53 -5.60
N GLY A 136 3.51 12.35 -6.50
CA GLY A 136 2.97 12.53 -7.85
C GLY A 136 3.03 11.25 -8.69
N ASN A 137 4.14 10.51 -8.60
CA ASN A 137 4.31 9.23 -9.27
C ASN A 137 3.32 8.17 -8.73
N LEU A 138 3.16 8.11 -7.40
CA LEU A 138 2.18 7.23 -6.76
C LEU A 138 0.75 7.55 -7.20
N GLU A 139 0.37 8.83 -7.20
CA GLU A 139 -0.99 9.26 -7.60
C GLU A 139 -1.25 8.95 -9.08
N THR A 140 -0.25 9.09 -9.93
CA THR A 140 -0.34 8.71 -11.34
C THR A 140 -0.57 7.21 -11.51
N LEU A 141 0.20 6.38 -10.81
CA LEU A 141 -0.01 4.93 -10.80
C LEU A 141 -1.41 4.58 -10.27
N ARG A 142 -1.81 5.18 -9.15
CA ARG A 142 -3.10 4.95 -8.53
C ARG A 142 -4.26 5.25 -9.48
N LYS A 143 -4.25 6.42 -10.14
CA LYS A 143 -5.27 6.77 -11.15
C LYS A 143 -5.37 5.75 -12.26
N PHE A 144 -4.23 5.22 -12.68
CA PHE A 144 -4.18 4.19 -13.71
C PHE A 144 -4.80 2.87 -13.23
N LEU A 145 -4.47 2.43 -12.04
CA LEU A 145 -5.03 1.21 -11.43
C LEU A 145 -6.53 1.35 -11.18
N GLU A 146 -6.97 2.51 -10.69
CA GLU A 146 -8.38 2.84 -10.48
C GLU A 146 -9.17 2.92 -11.79
N ALA A 147 -8.57 3.42 -12.87
CA ALA A 147 -9.21 3.40 -14.20
C ALA A 147 -9.50 1.97 -14.69
N GLY A 148 -8.60 1.03 -14.40
CA GLY A 148 -8.80 -0.39 -14.68
C GLY A 148 -9.62 -1.15 -13.63
N ARG A 149 -10.02 -0.49 -12.54
CA ARG A 149 -10.73 -1.10 -11.39
C ARG A 149 -9.96 -2.28 -10.77
N LEU A 150 -8.62 -2.27 -10.89
CA LEU A 150 -7.78 -3.34 -10.37
C LEU A 150 -7.79 -3.35 -8.84
N GLY A 151 -7.60 -4.52 -8.23
CA GLY A 151 -7.55 -4.68 -6.79
C GLY A 151 -6.43 -3.85 -6.14
N LEU A 152 -6.74 -3.16 -5.05
CA LEU A 152 -5.83 -2.24 -4.37
C LEU A 152 -5.59 -2.65 -2.93
N MET A 153 -4.34 -2.52 -2.47
CA MET A 153 -4.01 -2.47 -1.06
C MET A 153 -3.38 -1.10 -0.76
N ILE A 154 -4.09 -0.29 0.02
CA ILE A 154 -3.75 1.10 0.31
C ILE A 154 -3.12 1.18 1.68
N ASP A 155 -1.79 1.41 1.73
CA ASP A 155 -1.07 1.53 2.98
C ASP A 155 -1.25 2.92 3.59
N GLY A 156 -1.77 2.94 4.80
CA GLY A 156 -1.98 4.13 5.60
C GLY A 156 -1.45 3.99 7.02
N THR A 157 -1.10 5.11 7.66
CA THR A 157 -0.74 5.10 9.08
C THR A 157 -1.97 4.99 9.98
N GLY A 158 -3.14 5.43 9.51
CA GLY A 158 -4.37 5.46 10.30
C GLY A 158 -4.48 6.62 11.29
N ARG A 159 -3.53 7.59 11.28
CA ARG A 159 -3.58 8.75 12.18
C ARG A 159 -4.62 9.80 11.77
N ASP A 160 -4.85 9.94 10.47
CA ASP A 160 -5.79 10.92 9.89
C ASP A 160 -7.06 10.19 9.45
N PHE A 161 -8.03 10.18 10.36
CA PHE A 161 -9.32 9.51 10.13
C PHE A 161 -10.08 10.11 8.95
N ASP A 162 -10.15 11.44 8.87
CA ASP A 162 -10.95 12.11 7.85
C ASP A 162 -10.37 11.89 6.45
N LYS A 163 -9.04 11.83 6.35
CA LYS A 163 -8.39 11.44 5.10
C LYS A 163 -8.77 10.01 4.72
N MET A 164 -8.70 9.06 5.65
CA MET A 164 -9.03 7.66 5.40
C MET A 164 -10.51 7.50 5.00
N ALA A 165 -11.41 8.21 5.67
CA ALA A 165 -12.84 8.19 5.34
C ALA A 165 -13.11 8.72 3.91
N ARG A 166 -12.43 9.81 3.51
CA ARG A 166 -12.51 10.33 2.13
C ARG A 166 -11.96 9.34 1.11
N GLU A 167 -10.85 8.68 1.42
CA GLU A 167 -10.25 7.67 0.54
C GLU A 167 -11.16 6.45 0.37
N LYS A 168 -11.81 6.01 1.45
CA LYS A 168 -12.82 4.94 1.41
C LYS A 168 -14.01 5.35 0.53
N ALA A 169 -14.60 6.51 0.79
CA ALA A 169 -15.72 7.02 0.01
C ALA A 169 -15.38 7.12 -1.49
N ARG A 170 -14.19 7.66 -1.81
CA ARG A 170 -13.71 7.72 -3.20
C ARG A 170 -13.61 6.32 -3.83
N ALA A 171 -13.12 5.33 -3.11
CA ALA A 171 -13.05 3.98 -3.63
C ALA A 171 -14.46 3.39 -3.87
N GLU A 172 -15.38 3.61 -2.94
CA GLU A 172 -16.77 3.14 -3.06
C GLU A 172 -17.52 3.82 -4.21
N ASP A 173 -17.31 5.12 -4.43
CA ASP A 173 -17.85 5.86 -5.57
C ASP A 173 -17.34 5.29 -6.92
N LEU A 174 -16.12 4.76 -6.93
CA LEU A 174 -15.55 4.08 -8.08
C LEU A 174 -16.05 2.62 -8.24
N GLY A 175 -16.87 2.14 -7.31
CA GLY A 175 -17.46 0.81 -7.34
C GLY A 175 -16.68 -0.26 -6.57
N TYR A 176 -15.65 0.10 -5.80
CA TYR A 176 -14.92 -0.86 -4.98
C TYR A 176 -15.72 -1.31 -3.75
N ASP A 177 -15.64 -2.58 -3.42
CA ASP A 177 -15.85 -3.04 -2.06
C ASP A 177 -14.62 -2.70 -1.22
N THR A 178 -14.81 -2.29 0.03
CA THR A 178 -13.72 -1.82 0.89
C THR A 178 -13.57 -2.68 2.14
N PHE A 179 -12.32 -2.85 2.59
CA PHE A 179 -11.97 -3.61 3.80
C PHE A 179 -10.84 -2.92 4.56
N MET A 180 -10.80 -3.04 5.88
CA MET A 180 -9.74 -2.47 6.73
C MET A 180 -9.02 -3.55 7.53
N ILE A 181 -7.68 -3.53 7.48
CA ILE A 181 -6.80 -4.25 8.37
C ILE A 181 -6.18 -3.25 9.35
N PHE A 182 -6.58 -3.30 10.60
CA PHE A 182 -5.97 -2.51 11.66
C PHE A 182 -4.87 -3.34 12.33
N VAL A 183 -3.61 -2.94 12.13
CA VAL A 183 -2.47 -3.64 12.74
C VAL A 183 -2.13 -2.97 14.06
N ASP A 184 -2.58 -3.61 15.13
CA ASP A 184 -2.38 -3.16 16.51
C ASP A 184 -1.07 -3.68 17.08
N THR A 185 -0.47 -2.91 17.99
CA THR A 185 0.68 -3.33 18.78
C THR A 185 0.77 -2.47 20.04
N SER A 186 1.32 -3.03 21.11
CA SER A 186 1.55 -2.26 22.33
C SER A 186 2.61 -1.18 22.14
N LEU A 187 2.47 -0.05 22.83
CA LEU A 187 3.44 1.04 22.77
C LEU A 187 4.88 0.63 23.09
N PRO A 188 5.15 -0.19 24.13
CA PRO A 188 6.52 -0.65 24.38
C PRO A 188 7.13 -1.40 23.20
N VAL A 189 6.36 -2.27 22.54
CA VAL A 189 6.82 -3.03 21.36
C VAL A 189 7.01 -2.11 20.15
N ALA A 190 6.15 -1.12 19.97
CA ALA A 190 6.30 -0.12 18.92
C ALA A 190 7.62 0.68 19.08
N LEU A 191 7.95 1.09 20.31
CA LEU A 191 9.20 1.78 20.65
C LEU A 191 10.42 0.90 20.41
N GLU A 192 10.38 -0.35 20.90
CA GLU A 192 11.47 -1.31 20.71
C GLU A 192 11.75 -1.55 19.20
N ARG A 193 10.71 -1.75 18.41
CA ARG A 193 10.84 -1.97 16.98
C ARG A 193 11.31 -0.72 16.23
N ASN A 194 10.85 0.47 16.66
CA ASN A 194 11.33 1.72 16.11
C ASN A 194 12.84 1.91 16.33
N ALA A 195 13.35 1.56 17.51
CA ALA A 195 14.78 1.68 17.84
C ALA A 195 15.68 0.76 16.98
N LYS A 196 15.11 -0.30 16.38
CA LYS A 196 15.83 -1.26 15.51
C LYS A 196 15.74 -0.91 14.01
N ARG A 197 15.06 0.20 13.64
CA ARG A 197 14.92 0.62 12.24
C ARG A 197 16.15 1.40 11.78
N GLU A 198 16.48 1.32 10.51
CA GLU A 198 17.51 2.18 9.89
C GLU A 198 17.18 3.66 10.08
N ARG A 199 15.91 4.03 9.89
CA ARG A 199 15.40 5.37 10.18
C ARG A 199 14.62 5.36 11.49
N VAL A 200 15.29 5.73 12.59
CA VAL A 200 14.70 5.83 13.93
C VAL A 200 13.94 7.15 14.08
N LEU A 201 12.66 7.08 14.47
CA LEU A 201 11.90 8.26 14.86
C LEU A 201 12.16 8.62 16.33
N PRO A 202 12.11 9.91 16.72
CA PRO A 202 12.14 10.30 18.12
C PRO A 202 11.04 9.61 18.94
N GLU A 203 11.35 9.19 20.13
CA GLU A 203 10.42 8.44 21.00
C GLU A 203 9.10 9.17 21.21
N LYS A 204 9.14 10.51 21.42
CA LYS A 204 7.95 11.34 21.54
C LYS A 204 7.08 11.23 20.29
N ALA A 205 7.67 11.31 19.09
CA ALA A 205 6.92 11.20 17.83
C ALA A 205 6.25 9.82 17.67
N VAL A 206 6.92 8.75 18.11
CA VAL A 206 6.32 7.40 18.09
C VAL A 206 5.13 7.33 19.04
N LYS A 207 5.24 7.88 20.26
CA LYS A 207 4.15 7.92 21.25
C LYS A 207 2.94 8.71 20.72
N ASP A 208 3.19 9.90 20.20
CA ASP A 208 2.14 10.78 19.67
C ASP A 208 1.42 10.14 18.48
N LEU A 209 2.17 9.55 17.54
CA LEU A 209 1.60 8.86 16.39
C LEU A 209 0.86 7.58 16.78
N TRP A 210 1.38 6.81 17.72
CA TRP A 210 0.73 5.61 18.25
C TRP A 210 -0.60 5.96 18.88
N GLN A 211 -0.65 7.00 19.74
CA GLN A 211 -1.88 7.44 20.40
C GLN A 211 -2.93 7.90 19.38
N GLN A 212 -2.55 8.73 18.41
CA GLN A 212 -3.47 9.18 17.33
C GLN A 212 -4.11 8.01 16.57
N VAL A 213 -3.34 6.94 16.36
CA VAL A 213 -3.85 5.74 15.68
C VAL A 213 -4.81 4.97 16.58
N GLN A 214 -4.50 4.83 17.89
CA GLN A 214 -5.37 4.18 18.86
C GLN A 214 -6.70 4.93 19.02
N ASP A 215 -6.66 6.25 19.07
CA ASP A 215 -7.86 7.10 19.19
C ASP A 215 -8.84 6.95 18.02
N ASN A 216 -8.34 6.50 16.88
CA ASN A 216 -9.15 6.27 15.67
C ASN A 216 -9.66 4.83 15.52
N LYS A 217 -9.26 3.90 16.37
CA LYS A 217 -9.56 2.47 16.22
C LYS A 217 -11.07 2.19 16.13
N ASP A 218 -11.81 2.63 17.14
CA ASP A 218 -13.26 2.41 17.20
C ASP A 218 -14.01 3.15 16.07
N ARG A 219 -13.46 4.30 15.64
CA ARG A 219 -14.00 5.05 14.51
C ARG A 219 -13.82 4.28 13.20
N TYR A 220 -12.70 3.59 13.03
CA TYR A 220 -12.47 2.72 11.86
C TYR A 220 -13.36 1.49 11.89
N GLU A 221 -13.54 0.86 13.06
CA GLU A 221 -14.47 -0.24 13.21
C GLU A 221 -15.90 0.18 12.81
N ALA A 222 -16.38 1.33 13.29
CA ALA A 222 -17.68 1.87 12.91
C ALA A 222 -17.76 2.21 11.40
N LEU A 223 -16.66 2.71 10.79
CA LEU A 223 -16.63 3.13 9.39
C LEU A 223 -16.64 1.93 8.42
N PHE A 224 -15.97 0.83 8.75
CA PHE A 224 -15.84 -0.35 7.88
C PHE A 224 -16.81 -1.49 8.26
N GLY A 225 -17.42 -1.44 9.45
CA GLY A 225 -18.38 -2.45 9.91
C GLY A 225 -17.82 -3.87 9.86
N ASP A 226 -18.56 -4.78 9.24
CA ASP A 226 -18.16 -6.20 9.12
C ASP A 226 -16.86 -6.41 8.30
N ASN A 227 -16.45 -5.40 7.55
CA ASN A 227 -15.21 -5.40 6.77
C ASN A 227 -14.03 -4.78 7.54
N PHE A 228 -13.99 -4.96 8.84
CA PHE A 228 -12.92 -4.51 9.72
C PHE A 228 -12.32 -5.67 10.49
N VAL A 229 -11.00 -5.79 10.48
CA VAL A 229 -10.28 -6.77 11.29
C VAL A 229 -9.10 -6.14 12.02
N ILE A 230 -8.86 -6.62 13.24
CA ILE A 230 -7.69 -6.24 14.04
C ILE A 230 -6.69 -7.39 14.00
N VAL A 231 -5.44 -7.05 13.68
CA VAL A 231 -4.30 -7.95 13.81
C VAL A 231 -3.44 -7.48 14.99
N ASP A 232 -3.53 -8.17 16.12
CA ASP A 232 -2.59 -7.93 17.22
C ASP A 232 -1.21 -8.47 16.85
N ASN A 233 -0.30 -7.55 16.58
CA ASN A 233 1.09 -7.83 16.26
C ASN A 233 2.04 -7.48 17.43
N THR A 234 1.55 -7.48 18.66
CA THR A 234 2.37 -7.28 19.87
C THR A 234 3.38 -8.40 20.01
N LYS A 235 2.99 -9.64 19.75
CA LYS A 235 3.90 -10.79 19.68
C LYS A 235 4.25 -11.08 18.22
N TYR A 236 5.52 -11.32 17.96
CA TYR A 236 5.96 -11.71 16.62
C TYR A 236 5.34 -13.06 16.25
N GLY A 237 4.61 -13.10 15.14
CA GLY A 237 3.97 -14.33 14.68
C GLY A 237 3.16 -14.09 13.39
N PRO A 238 2.75 -15.18 12.74
CA PRO A 238 1.84 -15.06 11.60
C PRO A 238 0.50 -14.49 12.08
N PRO A 239 -0.21 -13.74 11.22
CA PRO A 239 -1.55 -13.28 11.53
C PRO A 239 -2.50 -14.47 11.82
N PRO A 240 -3.51 -14.27 12.68
CA PRO A 240 -4.48 -15.31 12.98
C PRO A 240 -5.13 -15.89 11.72
N GLN A 241 -5.36 -17.21 11.71
CA GLN A 241 -5.92 -17.88 10.52
C GLN A 241 -7.31 -17.36 10.14
N GLU A 242 -8.12 -16.97 11.13
CA GLU A 242 -9.43 -16.35 10.90
C GLU A 242 -9.33 -15.04 10.14
N VAL A 243 -8.33 -14.21 10.40
CA VAL A 243 -8.07 -12.97 9.65
C VAL A 243 -7.69 -13.29 8.22
N VAL A 244 -6.77 -14.24 8.01
CA VAL A 244 -6.37 -14.67 6.67
C VAL A 244 -7.56 -15.21 5.88
N LYS A 245 -8.43 -16.01 6.52
CA LYS A 245 -9.65 -16.54 5.91
C LYS A 245 -10.64 -15.42 5.57
N ALA A 246 -10.86 -14.46 6.47
CA ALA A 246 -11.77 -13.34 6.22
C ALA A 246 -11.32 -12.50 5.00
N LEU A 247 -10.02 -12.21 4.90
CA LEU A 247 -9.46 -11.45 3.80
C LEU A 247 -9.48 -12.22 2.47
N ASN A 248 -9.14 -13.50 2.48
CA ASN A 248 -9.25 -14.34 1.28
C ASN A 248 -10.70 -14.45 0.80
N ARG A 249 -11.66 -14.60 1.72
CA ARG A 249 -13.07 -14.57 1.41
C ARG A 249 -13.47 -13.25 0.78
N PHE A 250 -13.12 -12.12 1.40
CA PHE A 250 -13.41 -10.79 0.87
C PHE A 250 -12.89 -10.59 -0.55
N VAL A 251 -11.66 -11.02 -0.84
CA VAL A 251 -11.07 -10.90 -2.18
C VAL A 251 -11.78 -11.78 -3.19
N GLN A 252 -12.22 -12.99 -2.80
CA GLN A 252 -12.83 -13.98 -3.69
C GLN A 252 -14.35 -13.79 -3.86
N GLU A 253 -15.03 -13.14 -2.92
CA GLU A 253 -16.47 -12.88 -3.02
C GLU A 253 -16.80 -11.99 -4.21
N PRO A 254 -17.93 -12.21 -4.90
CA PRO A 254 -18.42 -11.31 -5.93
C PRO A 254 -18.50 -9.87 -5.42
N VAL A 255 -18.29 -8.91 -6.32
CA VAL A 255 -18.42 -7.48 -6.02
C VAL A 255 -19.84 -7.19 -5.53
N GLN A 256 -19.96 -6.54 -4.38
CA GLN A 256 -21.24 -6.19 -3.75
C GLN A 256 -21.66 -4.75 -4.06
N ASN A 257 -20.71 -3.87 -4.34
CA ASN A 257 -20.99 -2.47 -4.66
C ASN A 257 -21.78 -2.36 -5.97
N PRO A 258 -22.99 -1.73 -5.98
CA PRO A 258 -23.84 -1.66 -7.17
C PRO A 258 -23.18 -0.94 -8.36
N ALA A 259 -22.39 0.11 -8.10
CA ALA A 259 -21.64 0.81 -9.15
C ALA A 259 -20.56 -0.08 -9.76
N GLY A 260 -19.94 -0.91 -8.93
CA GLY A 260 -18.96 -1.90 -9.38
C GLY A 260 -19.59 -3.01 -10.22
N GLN A 261 -20.75 -3.53 -9.81
CA GLN A 261 -21.50 -4.53 -10.58
C GLN A 261 -21.90 -3.99 -11.96
N ALA A 262 -22.44 -2.77 -12.00
CA ALA A 262 -22.82 -2.13 -13.25
C ALA A 262 -21.62 -1.90 -14.18
N TRP A 263 -20.46 -1.52 -13.63
CA TRP A 263 -19.23 -1.38 -14.40
C TRP A 263 -18.77 -2.72 -14.98
N MET A 264 -18.79 -3.80 -14.20
CA MET A 264 -18.43 -5.15 -14.65
C MET A 264 -19.34 -5.63 -15.78
N GLU A 265 -20.65 -5.47 -15.65
CA GLU A 265 -21.61 -5.85 -16.70
C GLU A 265 -21.34 -5.13 -18.03
N ASN A 266 -21.03 -3.83 -17.96
CA ASN A 266 -20.68 -3.03 -19.14
C ASN A 266 -19.40 -3.55 -19.81
N GLU A 267 -18.34 -3.84 -19.02
CA GLU A 267 -17.08 -4.34 -19.56
C GLU A 267 -17.22 -5.74 -20.17
N LEU A 268 -17.97 -6.63 -19.53
CA LEU A 268 -18.27 -7.96 -20.06
C LEU A 268 -19.06 -7.90 -21.37
N THR A 269 -19.98 -6.95 -21.48
CA THR A 269 -20.75 -6.73 -22.73
C THR A 269 -19.87 -6.23 -23.88
N LYS A 270 -18.92 -5.33 -23.60
CA LYS A 270 -17.94 -4.86 -24.59
C LYS A 270 -17.03 -5.98 -25.10
N LYS A 271 -16.63 -6.90 -24.22
CA LYS A 271 -15.76 -8.02 -24.59
C LYS A 271 -16.44 -9.14 -25.38
N LYS A 272 -17.78 -9.19 -25.38
CA LYS A 272 -18.57 -10.16 -26.17
C LYS A 272 -18.81 -9.70 -27.61
N ARG A 273 -18.50 -8.44 -27.92
CA ARG A 273 -18.58 -7.86 -29.26
C ARG A 273 -17.23 -7.94 -29.96
#